data_3132ab2bf60e77b3967c623f3c5b66e7
#
_entry.id   3132ab2bf60e77b3967c623f3c5b66e7
#
_cell.length_a   1.000
_cell.length_b   1.000
_cell.length_c   1.000
_cell.angle_alpha   90.00
_cell.angle_beta   90.00
_cell.angle_gamma   90.00
#
_symmetry.space_group_name_H-M   'P 1'
#
loop_
_entity.id
_entity.type
_entity.pdbx_description
1 polymer ?
#
loop_
_entity_poly.entity_id
_entity_poly.type
_entity_poly.pdbx_seq_one_letter_code
_entity_poly.pdbx_strand_id
1 'polypeptide(L)'
;MTGKLTNTGELNWLLDDLTTRVGAVRQAVILSTDGLAVGFSKGLLREDAEHLSAVAAGFQSLARGAGRHFGGGEVRQTIVEMESAFLFVTAAGQGTCLAVLSSADADVGHIAYEMAMLVKRVGQHISTNPRQGLS
;
A
#
# COMPACT_ATOMS: atom_id res chain seq x y z
N MET A 1 18.47 12.81 1.86
CA MET A 1 17.97 12.77 0.92
C MET A 1 18.21 11.68 0.10
N THR A 2 19.28 11.31 -0.07
CA THR A 2 19.54 10.19 -0.83
C THR A 2 18.83 9.00 -0.27
N GLY A 3 18.64 8.96 1.01
CA GLY A 3 17.96 7.83 1.61
C GLY A 3 16.61 7.58 0.98
N LYS A 4 15.93 8.62 0.57
CA LYS A 4 14.66 8.48 0.01
C LYS A 4 14.73 7.80 -1.30
N LEU A 5 15.69 8.10 -2.15
CA LEU A 5 15.80 7.46 -3.40
C LEU A 5 16.15 6.00 -3.23
N THR A 6 17.02 5.69 -2.29
CA THR A 6 17.39 4.34 -2.03
C THR A 6 16.17 3.55 -1.58
N ASN A 7 15.37 4.16 -0.72
CA ASN A 7 14.20 3.48 -0.21
C ASN A 7 13.19 3.23 -1.31
N THR A 8 13.09 4.10 -2.30
CA THR A 8 12.17 3.89 -3.38
C THR A 8 12.50 2.61 -4.15
N GLY A 9 13.78 2.40 -4.42
CA GLY A 9 14.20 1.18 -5.11
C GLY A 9 13.88 -0.06 -4.31
N GLU A 10 14.08 -0.02 -3.01
CA GLU A 10 13.79 -1.13 -2.17
C GLU A 10 12.31 -1.36 -2.05
N LEU A 11 11.51 -0.29 -2.02
CA LEU A 11 10.06 -0.43 -1.96
C LEU A 11 9.55 -1.10 -3.22
N ASN A 12 10.09 -0.72 -4.39
CA ASN A 12 9.67 -1.34 -5.63
C ASN A 12 10.00 -2.84 -5.60
N TRP A 13 11.16 -3.20 -5.07
CA TRP A 13 11.55 -4.60 -4.97
C TRP A 13 10.57 -5.39 -4.08
N LEU A 14 10.16 -4.80 -2.96
CA LEU A 14 9.23 -5.46 -2.06
C LEU A 14 7.88 -5.67 -2.75
N LEU A 15 7.44 -4.70 -3.54
CA LEU A 15 6.18 -4.82 -4.25
C LEU A 15 6.27 -5.87 -5.36
N ASP A 16 7.40 -5.94 -6.05
CA ASP A 16 7.61 -6.94 -7.08
C ASP A 16 7.63 -8.34 -6.45
N ASP A 17 8.23 -8.47 -5.27
CA ASP A 17 8.25 -9.72 -4.56
C ASP A 17 6.83 -10.17 -4.23
N LEU A 18 5.99 -9.24 -3.78
CA LEU A 18 4.61 -9.58 -3.47
C LEU A 18 3.86 -10.07 -4.72
N THR A 19 3.97 -9.36 -5.83
CA THR A 19 3.25 -9.74 -7.04
C THR A 19 3.76 -11.06 -7.60
N THR A 20 5.02 -11.38 -7.37
CA THR A 20 5.59 -12.64 -7.85
C THR A 20 5.14 -13.80 -6.98
N ARG A 21 5.16 -13.62 -5.64
CA ARG A 21 4.82 -14.70 -4.74
C ARG A 21 3.33 -14.98 -4.65
N VAL A 22 2.51 -13.96 -4.81
CA VAL A 22 1.07 -14.10 -4.65
C VAL A 22 0.42 -13.89 -6.01
N GLY A 23 0.17 -14.98 -6.70
CA GLY A 23 -0.29 -14.94 -8.08
C GLY A 23 -1.58 -14.17 -8.32
N ALA A 24 -2.43 -14.06 -7.30
CA ALA A 24 -3.67 -13.31 -7.45
C ALA A 24 -3.47 -11.81 -7.44
N VAL A 25 -2.31 -11.32 -6.97
CA VAL A 25 -2.03 -9.89 -6.92
C VAL A 25 -1.60 -9.43 -8.32
N ARG A 26 -2.32 -8.47 -8.86
CA ARG A 26 -2.02 -7.94 -10.18
C ARG A 26 -1.15 -6.70 -10.13
N GLN A 27 -1.45 -5.80 -9.19
CA GLN A 27 -0.74 -4.53 -9.09
C GLN A 27 -0.62 -4.16 -7.63
N ALA A 28 0.46 -3.52 -7.27
CA ALA A 28 0.66 -3.05 -5.90
C ALA A 28 1.39 -1.72 -5.93
N VAL A 29 0.98 -0.78 -5.08
CA VAL A 29 1.63 0.52 -4.96
C VAL A 29 1.76 0.91 -3.50
N ILE A 30 2.83 1.63 -3.19
CA ILE A 30 2.95 2.34 -1.92
C ILE A 30 2.69 3.79 -2.27
N LEU A 31 1.83 4.43 -1.52
CA LEU A 31 1.43 5.81 -1.77
C LEU A 31 1.48 6.64 -0.51
N SER A 32 1.62 7.95 -0.68
CA SER A 32 1.53 8.85 0.44
C SER A 32 0.05 9.14 0.71
N THR A 33 -0.27 9.62 1.88
CA THR A 33 -1.66 9.87 2.24
C THR A 33 -2.30 10.95 1.40
N ASP A 34 -1.51 11.77 0.71
CA ASP A 34 -2.06 12.75 -0.21
C ASP A 34 -2.16 12.23 -1.64
N GLY A 35 -2.00 10.93 -1.83
CA GLY A 35 -2.32 10.31 -3.11
C GLY A 35 -1.21 10.23 -4.14
N LEU A 36 0.04 10.42 -3.71
CA LEU A 36 1.16 10.35 -4.63
C LEU A 36 1.83 8.99 -4.56
N ALA A 37 2.15 8.41 -5.71
CA ALA A 37 2.82 7.12 -5.75
C ALA A 37 4.27 7.28 -5.28
N VAL A 38 4.68 6.44 -4.34
CA VAL A 38 6.02 6.42 -3.81
C VAL A 38 6.79 5.25 -4.41
N GLY A 39 6.14 4.14 -4.62
CA GLY A 39 6.73 2.97 -5.26
C GLY A 39 5.64 2.14 -5.89
N PHE A 40 5.96 1.35 -6.90
CA PHE A 40 4.95 0.53 -7.56
C PHE A 40 5.60 -0.69 -8.20
N SER A 41 4.78 -1.72 -8.38
CA SER A 41 5.25 -3.00 -8.86
C SER A 41 5.59 -2.94 -10.34
N LYS A 42 6.45 -3.87 -10.76
CA LYS A 42 6.91 -3.97 -12.12
C LYS A 42 5.73 -4.19 -13.05
N GLY A 43 5.80 -3.65 -14.22
CA GLY A 43 4.74 -3.82 -15.20
C GLY A 43 3.63 -2.81 -15.10
N LEU A 44 3.61 -2.03 -14.04
CA LEU A 44 2.59 -1.01 -13.86
C LEU A 44 3.13 0.28 -14.44
N LEU A 45 2.40 0.90 -15.34
CA LEU A 45 2.81 2.18 -15.90
C LEU A 45 2.67 3.26 -14.85
N ARG A 46 3.55 4.26 -14.89
CA ARG A 46 3.50 5.32 -13.91
C ARG A 46 2.14 6.00 -13.84
N GLU A 47 1.50 6.25 -14.98
CA GLU A 47 0.22 6.87 -15.00
C GLU A 47 -0.80 6.03 -14.29
N ASP A 48 -0.74 4.69 -14.42
CA ASP A 48 -1.68 3.79 -13.73
C ASP A 48 -1.36 3.74 -12.23
N ALA A 49 -0.09 3.79 -11.87
CA ALA A 49 0.30 3.82 -10.47
C ALA A 49 -0.21 5.10 -9.81
N GLU A 50 -0.13 6.21 -10.51
CA GLU A 50 -0.62 7.48 -9.99
C GLU A 50 -2.13 7.46 -9.85
N HIS A 51 -2.83 6.89 -10.81
CA HIS A 51 -4.28 6.80 -10.74
C HIS A 51 -4.71 5.91 -9.58
N LEU A 52 -4.09 4.74 -9.44
CA LEU A 52 -4.40 3.83 -8.35
C LEU A 52 -4.12 4.49 -7.00
N SER A 53 -3.01 5.23 -6.91
CA SER A 53 -2.65 5.90 -5.67
C SER A 53 -3.69 6.97 -5.28
N ALA A 54 -4.19 7.72 -6.26
CA ALA A 54 -5.21 8.72 -6.00
C ALA A 54 -6.52 8.08 -5.52
N VAL A 55 -6.91 7.00 -6.17
CA VAL A 55 -8.15 6.28 -5.81
C VAL A 55 -8.02 5.70 -4.41
N ALA A 56 -6.88 5.06 -4.12
CA ALA A 56 -6.67 4.45 -2.82
C ALA A 56 -6.65 5.50 -1.70
N ALA A 57 -6.02 6.64 -1.94
CA ALA A 57 -5.99 7.71 -0.95
C ALA A 57 -7.40 8.22 -0.67
N GLY A 58 -8.24 8.30 -1.70
CA GLY A 58 -9.63 8.73 -1.54
C GLY A 58 -10.42 7.76 -0.68
N PHE A 59 -10.30 6.45 -0.95
CA PHE A 59 -11.00 5.46 -0.15
C PHE A 59 -10.51 5.49 1.29
N GLN A 60 -9.22 5.63 1.49
CA GLN A 60 -8.66 5.64 2.83
C GLN A 60 -9.13 6.87 3.60
N SER A 61 -9.22 8.00 2.94
CA SER A 61 -9.68 9.22 3.56
C SER A 61 -11.15 9.10 3.99
N LEU A 62 -12.00 8.52 3.13
CA LEU A 62 -13.40 8.33 3.44
C LEU A 62 -13.56 7.34 4.59
N ALA A 63 -12.77 6.28 4.59
CA ALA A 63 -12.83 5.29 5.66
C ALA A 63 -12.42 5.90 7.00
N ARG A 64 -11.37 6.74 7.00
CA ARG A 64 -10.95 7.39 8.22
C ARG A 64 -12.02 8.34 8.75
N GLY A 65 -12.73 9.02 7.84
CA GLY A 65 -13.85 9.88 8.23
C GLY A 65 -14.95 9.07 8.91
N ALA A 66 -15.24 7.89 8.37
CA ALA A 66 -16.26 7.02 8.97
C ALA A 66 -15.81 6.54 10.34
N GLY A 67 -14.54 6.18 10.46
CA GLY A 67 -14.01 5.73 11.75
C GLY A 67 -14.15 6.79 12.84
N ARG A 68 -13.87 8.04 12.48
CA ARG A 68 -14.00 9.12 13.43
C ARG A 68 -15.46 9.40 13.77
N HIS A 69 -16.29 9.47 12.75
CA HIS A 69 -17.70 9.85 12.95
C HIS A 69 -18.48 8.81 13.74
N PHE A 70 -18.22 7.54 13.51
CA PHE A 70 -18.96 6.48 14.16
C PHE A 70 -18.23 5.84 15.35
N GLY A 71 -17.12 6.42 15.76
CA GLY A 71 -16.39 5.90 16.91
C GLY A 71 -15.69 4.57 16.65
N GLY A 72 -15.40 4.27 15.41
CA GLY A 72 -14.74 3.01 15.07
C GLY A 72 -13.24 3.00 15.29
N GLY A 73 -12.64 4.16 15.47
CA GLY A 73 -11.21 4.23 15.70
C GLY A 73 -10.43 4.24 14.39
N GLU A 74 -9.18 3.83 14.47
CA GLU A 74 -8.30 3.85 13.32
C GLU A 74 -8.69 2.80 12.29
N VAL A 75 -8.56 3.14 11.02
CA VAL A 75 -8.88 2.22 9.94
C VAL A 75 -7.69 1.30 9.74
N ARG A 76 -7.94 -0.01 9.81
CA ARG A 76 -6.90 -0.98 9.60
C ARG A 76 -6.82 -1.44 8.16
N GLN A 77 -7.96 -1.54 7.50
CA GLN A 77 -7.99 -2.02 6.15
C GLN A 77 -9.26 -1.61 5.46
N THR A 78 -9.17 -1.28 4.19
CA THR A 78 -10.33 -0.97 3.36
C THR A 78 -10.32 -1.97 2.22
N ILE A 79 -11.44 -2.63 1.97
CA ILE A 79 -11.56 -3.61 0.90
C ILE A 79 -12.72 -3.22 0.02
N VAL A 80 -12.47 -3.13 -1.27
CA VAL A 80 -13.53 -2.85 -2.24
C VAL A 80 -13.67 -4.08 -3.12
N GLU A 81 -14.80 -4.73 -3.04
CA GLU A 81 -15.06 -5.90 -3.87
C GLU A 81 -15.74 -5.46 -5.15
N MET A 82 -15.17 -5.83 -6.27
CA MET A 82 -15.74 -5.53 -7.57
C MET A 82 -16.06 -6.84 -8.26
N GLU A 83 -16.76 -6.79 -9.34
CA GLU A 83 -17.13 -8.00 -10.05
C GLU A 83 -15.91 -8.82 -10.47
N SER A 84 -14.87 -8.17 -10.93
CA SER A 84 -13.71 -8.85 -11.47
C SER A 84 -12.41 -8.55 -10.74
N ALA A 85 -12.47 -7.94 -9.58
CA ALA A 85 -11.25 -7.59 -8.85
C ALA A 85 -11.55 -7.22 -7.41
N PHE A 86 -10.52 -7.23 -6.57
CA PHE A 86 -10.61 -6.64 -5.24
C PHE A 86 -9.55 -5.55 -5.17
N LEU A 87 -9.88 -4.46 -4.48
CA LEU A 87 -8.91 -3.43 -4.14
C LEU A 87 -8.76 -3.44 -2.62
N PHE A 88 -7.53 -3.57 -2.14
CA PHE A 88 -7.24 -3.55 -0.72
C PHE A 88 -6.38 -2.33 -0.44
N VAL A 89 -6.69 -1.59 0.61
CA VAL A 89 -5.85 -0.46 1.04
C VAL A 89 -5.60 -0.59 2.52
N THR A 90 -4.36 -0.49 2.94
CA THR A 90 -4.02 -0.57 4.35
C THR A 90 -3.00 0.50 4.69
N ALA A 91 -3.05 1.03 5.89
CA ALA A 91 -2.06 1.99 6.33
C ALA A 91 -0.71 1.29 6.45
N ALA A 92 0.34 1.96 6.02
CA ALA A 92 1.69 1.39 6.07
C ALA A 92 2.62 2.22 6.97
N GLY A 93 2.06 3.07 7.79
CA GLY A 93 2.83 3.88 8.74
C GLY A 93 3.52 5.06 8.10
N GLN A 94 3.98 5.99 8.89
CA GLN A 94 4.76 7.12 8.41
C GLN A 94 4.11 7.90 7.27
N GLY A 95 2.81 8.03 7.30
CA GLY A 95 2.09 8.80 6.29
C GLY A 95 2.00 8.11 4.94
N THR A 96 2.08 6.78 4.92
CA THR A 96 1.97 6.02 3.69
C THR A 96 0.90 4.97 3.78
N CYS A 97 0.48 4.45 2.63
CA CYS A 97 -0.48 3.36 2.52
C CYS A 97 0.03 2.36 1.49
N LEU A 98 -0.45 1.14 1.61
CA LEU A 98 -0.20 0.09 0.62
C LEU A 98 -1.53 -0.20 -0.05
N ALA A 99 -1.58 -0.19 -1.37
CA ALA A 99 -2.78 -0.54 -2.12
C ALA A 99 -2.46 -1.72 -3.04
N VAL A 100 -3.35 -2.69 -3.08
CA VAL A 100 -3.17 -3.90 -3.87
C VAL A 100 -4.43 -4.17 -4.66
N LEU A 101 -4.26 -4.44 -5.95
CA LEU A 101 -5.38 -4.84 -6.80
C LEU A 101 -5.19 -6.32 -7.11
N SER A 102 -6.19 -7.14 -6.84
CA SER A 102 -6.11 -8.58 -7.05
C SER A 102 -7.21 -9.07 -7.97
N SER A 103 -7.08 -10.30 -8.43
CA SER A 103 -8.13 -10.94 -9.20
C SER A 103 -9.33 -11.24 -8.30
N ALA A 104 -10.49 -11.47 -8.91
CA ALA A 104 -11.72 -11.71 -8.17
C ALA A 104 -11.73 -13.03 -7.41
N ASP A 105 -10.90 -13.99 -7.83
CA ASP A 105 -10.85 -15.28 -7.18
C ASP A 105 -9.78 -15.34 -6.09
N ALA A 106 -9.24 -14.19 -5.69
CA ALA A 106 -8.22 -14.16 -4.67
C ALA A 106 -8.77 -14.59 -3.32
N ASP A 107 -7.92 -15.21 -2.52
CA ASP A 107 -8.26 -15.51 -1.14
C ASP A 107 -8.01 -14.24 -0.34
N VAL A 108 -9.09 -13.58 0.07
CA VAL A 108 -9.02 -12.29 0.77
C VAL A 108 -8.16 -12.38 2.03
N GLY A 109 -8.32 -13.44 2.80
CA GLY A 109 -7.53 -13.59 4.02
C GLY A 109 -6.04 -13.72 3.74
N HIS A 110 -5.70 -14.44 2.67
CA HIS A 110 -4.30 -14.61 2.30
C HIS A 110 -3.70 -13.28 1.84
N ILE A 111 -4.44 -12.51 1.03
CA ILE A 111 -3.96 -11.21 0.57
C ILE A 111 -3.77 -10.28 1.79
N ALA A 112 -4.74 -10.26 2.69
CA ALA A 112 -4.65 -9.40 3.87
C ALA A 112 -3.43 -9.77 4.71
N TYR A 113 -3.14 -11.06 4.86
CA TYR A 113 -1.99 -11.50 5.62
C TYR A 113 -0.69 -11.05 4.96
N GLU A 114 -0.58 -11.25 3.66
CA GLU A 114 0.63 -10.88 2.94
C GLU A 114 0.83 -9.36 2.96
N MET A 115 -0.25 -8.60 2.89
CA MET A 115 -0.14 -7.15 2.99
C MET A 115 0.34 -6.73 4.38
N ALA A 116 -0.14 -7.38 5.42
CA ALA A 116 0.29 -7.07 6.79
C ALA A 116 1.78 -7.33 6.96
N MET A 117 2.27 -8.44 6.39
CA MET A 117 3.69 -8.75 6.46
C MET A 117 4.50 -7.74 5.68
N LEU A 118 4.01 -7.32 4.51
CA LEU A 118 4.72 -6.36 3.71
C LEU A 118 4.77 -4.99 4.41
N VAL A 119 3.68 -4.60 5.05
CA VAL A 119 3.63 -3.35 5.78
C VAL A 119 4.72 -3.28 6.84
N LYS A 120 4.99 -4.39 7.53
CA LYS A 120 6.03 -4.41 8.53
C LYS A 120 7.38 -4.14 7.88
N ARG A 121 7.63 -4.74 6.73
CA ARG A 121 8.89 -4.55 6.03
C ARG A 121 9.03 -3.13 5.50
N VAL A 122 7.95 -2.56 4.98
CA VAL A 122 7.94 -1.20 4.50
C VAL A 122 8.23 -0.24 5.66
N GLY A 123 7.60 -0.48 6.80
CA GLY A 123 7.83 0.33 7.97
C GLY A 123 9.27 0.32 8.41
N GLN A 124 9.92 -0.84 8.33
CA GLN A 124 11.32 -0.94 8.68
C GLN A 124 12.18 -0.12 7.73
N HIS A 125 11.91 -0.17 6.45
CA HIS A 125 12.68 0.58 5.48
C HIS A 125 12.49 2.08 5.65
N ILE A 126 11.32 2.52 5.95
CA ILE A 126 11.05 3.93 6.13
C ILE A 126 11.57 4.43 7.45
N SER A 127 11.34 3.69 8.51
CA SER A 127 11.69 4.17 9.82
C SER A 127 13.16 4.04 10.16
N THR A 128 13.89 3.25 9.39
CA THR A 128 15.30 3.12 9.68
C THR A 128 16.06 4.20 8.95
N ASN A 129 15.36 5.17 8.42
CA ASN A 129 16.00 6.19 7.77
C ASN A 129 16.94 6.77 8.73
N PRO A 130 18.14 6.97 8.34
CA PRO A 130 19.18 7.41 9.19
C PRO A 130 18.89 8.49 10.11
N ARG A 131 18.06 9.26 9.82
CA ARG A 131 17.88 10.26 10.64
C ARG A 131 17.68 9.81 11.94
N GLN A 132 17.25 8.67 12.03
CA GLN A 132 16.93 8.26 13.22
C GLN A 132 18.01 8.13 14.00
N GLY A 133 18.90 7.74 13.48
CA GLY A 133 19.96 7.49 14.26
C GLY A 133 20.36 8.68 14.98
N LEU A 134 20.07 9.66 14.50
CA LEU A 134 20.49 10.72 15.10
C LEU A 134 19.86 11.13 16.12
N SER A 135 19.01 10.82 16.14
CA SER A 135 18.37 11.29 17.16
C SER A 135 18.79 11.34 18.11
#